data_36a7b245435b31dc74f33a58e2da7ec8
#
_entry.id   36a7b245435b31dc74f33a58e2da7ec8
#
_cell.length_a   1.000
_cell.length_b   1.000
_cell.length_c   1.000
_cell.angle_alpha   90.00
_cell.angle_beta   90.00
_cell.angle_gamma   90.00
#
_symmetry.space_group_name_H-M   'P 1'
#
loop_
_entity.id
_entity.type
_entity.pdbx_description
1 polymer ?
#
loop_
_entity_poly.entity_id
_entity_poly.type
_entity_poly.pdbx_seq_one_letter_code
_entity_poly.pdbx_strand_id
1 'polypeptide(L)'
;MPFSIHQLAEYALGLGLIAQAVQGGQAIAPVLLGAAILVSAAVTDGPVAGWKAVSRPVHRVVDIVLAVVALVVAVLPWTHADLTSRAVLVVAAALLGLLILRSDYAPKPVREPRSRGDVAEDLGRSAGRLVGRSVKAYRDRRTGPPG
;
A
#
# COMPACT_ATOMS: atom_id res chain seq x y z
N MET A 1 6.71 -0.85 8.22
CA MET A 1 5.47 -0.10 7.87
C MET A 1 4.55 -1.04 7.10
N PRO A 2 3.22 -1.07 7.39
CA PRO A 2 2.27 -1.88 6.60
C PRO A 2 2.32 -1.52 5.11
N PHE A 3 2.22 -2.52 4.23
CA PHE A 3 2.31 -2.32 2.79
C PHE A 3 1.18 -1.43 2.21
N SER A 4 0.01 -1.39 2.86
CA SER A 4 -1.07 -0.47 2.49
C SER A 4 -0.67 1.01 2.60
N ILE A 5 0.06 1.36 3.65
CA ILE A 5 0.54 2.74 3.85
C ILE A 5 1.61 3.09 2.81
N HIS A 6 2.47 2.12 2.47
CA HIS A 6 3.44 2.27 1.39
C HIS A 6 2.76 2.60 0.06
N GLN A 7 1.78 1.80 -0.38
CA GLN A 7 1.02 2.05 -1.61
C GLN A 7 0.31 3.41 -1.60
N LEU A 8 -0.33 3.79 -0.49
CA LEU A 8 -0.95 5.11 -0.37
C LEU A 8 0.06 6.25 -0.50
N ALA A 9 1.24 6.10 0.10
CA ALA A 9 2.31 7.09 -0.01
C ALA A 9 2.82 7.21 -1.46
N GLU A 10 2.92 6.08 -2.20
CA GLU A 10 3.27 6.09 -3.62
C GLU A 10 2.21 6.77 -4.48
N TYR A 11 0.92 6.52 -4.23
CA TYR A 11 -0.16 7.25 -4.91
C TYR A 11 -0.06 8.75 -4.66
N ALA A 12 0.15 9.17 -3.42
CA ALA A 12 0.30 10.57 -3.07
C ALA A 12 1.54 11.20 -3.73
N LEU A 13 2.67 10.47 -3.73
CA LEU A 13 3.91 10.90 -4.36
C LEU A 13 3.77 11.04 -5.89
N GLY A 14 3.20 10.02 -6.54
CA GLY A 14 2.99 10.02 -7.99
C GLY A 14 2.05 11.14 -8.45
N LEU A 15 0.92 11.33 -7.75
CA LEU A 15 0.01 12.44 -8.02
C LEU A 15 0.65 13.80 -7.75
N GLY A 16 1.43 13.92 -6.66
CA GLY A 16 2.15 15.14 -6.32
C GLY A 16 3.17 15.55 -7.39
N LEU A 17 3.90 14.58 -7.94
CA LEU A 17 4.86 14.80 -9.04
C LEU A 17 4.16 15.30 -10.31
N ILE A 18 3.03 14.68 -10.68
CA ILE A 18 2.26 15.10 -11.85
C ILE A 18 1.66 16.50 -11.63
N ALA A 19 1.06 16.75 -10.47
CA ALA A 19 0.49 18.05 -10.15
C ALA A 19 1.54 19.18 -10.16
N GLN A 20 2.71 18.92 -9.59
CA GLN A 20 3.83 19.87 -9.60
C GLN A 20 4.28 20.18 -11.03
N ALA A 21 4.43 19.16 -11.88
CA ALA A 21 4.85 19.33 -13.26
C ALA A 21 3.83 20.12 -14.10
N VAL A 22 2.54 19.88 -13.89
CA VAL A 22 1.46 20.62 -14.57
C VAL A 22 1.48 22.09 -14.17
N GLN A 23 1.69 22.40 -12.88
CA GLN A 23 1.76 23.78 -12.39
C GLN A 23 3.03 24.50 -12.85
N GLY A 24 4.16 23.78 -12.93
CA GLY A 24 5.46 24.33 -13.38
C GLY A 24 5.60 24.50 -14.90
N GLY A 25 4.70 23.92 -15.69
CA GLY A 25 4.54 24.21 -17.13
C GLY A 25 5.53 23.56 -18.09
N GLN A 26 6.56 22.81 -17.63
CA GLN A 26 7.65 22.35 -18.55
C GLN A 26 8.33 21.01 -18.24
N ALA A 27 8.02 20.31 -17.17
CA ALA A 27 8.84 19.17 -16.78
C ALA A 27 8.19 17.81 -17.14
N ILE A 28 8.57 17.26 -18.28
CA ILE A 28 8.14 15.89 -18.68
C ILE A 28 8.64 14.81 -17.72
N ALA A 29 9.84 14.98 -17.16
CA ALA A 29 10.45 13.96 -16.30
C ALA A 29 9.67 13.69 -15.01
N PRO A 30 9.22 14.67 -14.21
CA PRO A 30 8.35 14.41 -13.07
C PRO A 30 7.00 13.78 -13.43
N VAL A 31 6.42 14.12 -14.59
CA VAL A 31 5.18 13.50 -15.08
C VAL A 31 5.39 12.02 -15.35
N LEU A 32 6.43 11.67 -16.10
CA LEU A 32 6.74 10.28 -16.43
C LEU A 32 7.06 9.45 -15.18
N LEU A 33 7.86 10.03 -14.26
CA LEU A 33 8.18 9.37 -12.99
C LEU A 33 6.92 9.18 -12.15
N GLY A 34 6.10 10.21 -12.02
CA GLY A 34 4.84 10.14 -11.28
C GLY A 34 3.90 9.09 -11.84
N ALA A 35 3.73 9.06 -13.17
CA ALA A 35 2.94 8.04 -13.85
C ALA A 35 3.49 6.62 -13.64
N ALA A 36 4.81 6.43 -13.72
CA ALA A 36 5.45 5.15 -13.49
C ALA A 36 5.23 4.66 -12.04
N ILE A 37 5.34 5.53 -11.04
CA ILE A 37 5.05 5.22 -9.63
C ILE A 37 3.57 4.81 -9.48
N LEU A 38 2.62 5.56 -10.04
CA LEU A 38 1.20 5.24 -9.97
C LEU A 38 0.88 3.89 -10.58
N VAL A 39 1.42 3.61 -11.77
CA VAL A 39 1.23 2.31 -12.45
C VAL A 39 1.84 1.19 -11.60
N SER A 40 3.06 1.35 -11.09
CA SER A 40 3.72 0.38 -10.23
C SER A 40 2.87 0.05 -9.00
N ALA A 41 2.38 1.08 -8.28
CA ALA A 41 1.52 0.91 -7.13
C ALA A 41 0.19 0.20 -7.49
N ALA A 42 -0.41 0.55 -8.64
CA ALA A 42 -1.70 0.02 -9.07
C ALA A 42 -1.66 -1.47 -9.46
N VAL A 43 -0.54 -1.95 -10.01
CA VAL A 43 -0.40 -3.35 -10.48
C VAL A 43 0.18 -4.29 -9.43
N THR A 44 0.67 -3.78 -8.30
CA THR A 44 1.32 -4.58 -7.26
C THR A 44 0.30 -5.25 -6.34
N ASP A 45 0.54 -6.53 -5.95
CA ASP A 45 -0.32 -7.25 -5.01
C ASP A 45 -0.33 -6.58 -3.62
N GLY A 46 -1.32 -5.76 -3.42
CA GLY A 46 -1.54 -5.02 -2.19
C GLY A 46 -3.02 -4.75 -1.94
N PRO A 47 -3.37 -4.23 -0.75
CA PRO A 47 -4.76 -3.98 -0.38
C PRO A 47 -5.41 -2.85 -1.16
N VAL A 48 -4.62 -1.94 -1.75
CA VAL A 48 -5.08 -0.75 -2.50
C VAL A 48 -4.81 -0.89 -4.00
N ALA A 49 -4.39 -2.08 -4.46
CA ALA A 49 -4.07 -2.34 -5.86
C ALA A 49 -5.32 -2.46 -6.74
N GLY A 50 -5.28 -1.87 -7.93
CA GLY A 50 -6.30 -2.07 -8.98
C GLY A 50 -6.17 -3.43 -9.66
N TRP A 51 -4.94 -3.84 -9.96
CA TRP A 51 -4.59 -5.15 -10.54
C TRP A 51 -3.47 -5.79 -9.72
N LYS A 52 -3.65 -7.05 -9.35
CA LYS A 52 -2.67 -7.77 -8.52
C LYS A 52 -1.75 -8.64 -9.40
N ALA A 53 -1.06 -8.01 -10.34
CA ALA A 53 -0.23 -8.69 -11.33
C ALA A 53 1.24 -8.84 -10.90
N VAL A 54 1.74 -7.94 -10.04
CA VAL A 54 3.15 -7.88 -9.63
C VAL A 54 3.28 -8.25 -8.16
N SER A 55 4.21 -9.16 -7.84
CA SER A 55 4.49 -9.54 -6.46
C SER A 55 5.25 -8.42 -5.72
N ARG A 56 5.09 -8.33 -4.40
CA ARG A 56 5.75 -7.32 -3.56
C ARG A 56 7.28 -7.31 -3.67
N PRO A 57 7.98 -8.47 -3.73
CA PRO A 57 9.44 -8.46 -3.95
C PRO A 57 9.84 -7.84 -5.28
N VAL A 58 9.10 -8.11 -6.36
CA VAL A 58 9.34 -7.50 -7.67
C VAL A 58 9.08 -6.00 -7.63
N HIS A 59 7.99 -5.56 -6.99
CA HIS A 59 7.68 -4.15 -6.78
C HIS A 59 8.82 -3.40 -6.08
N ARG A 60 9.40 -3.99 -5.03
CA ARG A 60 10.58 -3.41 -4.35
C ARG A 60 11.73 -3.11 -5.32
N VAL A 61 11.99 -4.01 -6.28
CA VAL A 61 13.03 -3.80 -7.29
C VAL A 61 12.64 -2.64 -8.21
N VAL A 62 11.37 -2.56 -8.61
CA VAL A 62 10.86 -1.44 -9.42
C VAL A 62 11.02 -0.12 -8.69
N ASP A 63 10.68 -0.04 -7.40
CA ASP A 63 10.85 1.17 -6.59
C ASP A 63 12.31 1.62 -6.50
N ILE A 64 13.24 0.67 -6.33
CA ILE A 64 14.68 0.96 -6.34
C ILE A 64 15.08 1.53 -7.70
N VAL A 65 14.64 0.95 -8.79
CA VAL A 65 14.93 1.44 -10.15
C VAL A 65 14.35 2.85 -10.34
N LEU A 66 13.10 3.09 -9.92
CA LEU A 66 12.48 4.41 -10.02
C LEU A 66 13.21 5.46 -9.19
N ALA A 67 13.66 5.12 -7.99
CA ALA A 67 14.46 6.01 -7.14
C ALA A 67 15.81 6.35 -7.78
N VAL A 68 16.48 5.35 -8.34
CA VAL A 68 17.76 5.55 -9.06
C VAL A 68 17.55 6.40 -10.30
N VAL A 69 16.54 6.11 -11.11
CA VAL A 69 16.20 6.90 -12.31
C VAL A 69 15.91 8.36 -11.94
N ALA A 70 15.13 8.59 -10.88
CA ALA A 70 14.85 9.95 -10.39
C ALA A 70 16.14 10.73 -10.05
N LEU A 71 17.09 10.09 -9.33
CA LEU A 71 18.38 10.69 -9.00
C LEU A 71 19.21 10.94 -10.26
N VAL A 72 19.31 9.98 -11.15
CA VAL A 72 20.07 10.09 -12.39
C VAL A 72 19.54 11.27 -13.22
N VAL A 73 18.22 11.34 -13.41
CA VAL A 73 17.59 12.44 -14.17
C VAL A 73 17.81 13.79 -13.49
N ALA A 74 17.79 13.85 -12.15
CA ALA A 74 18.02 15.08 -11.40
C ALA A 74 19.45 15.62 -11.56
N VAL A 75 20.45 14.72 -11.69
CA VAL A 75 21.87 15.11 -11.72
C VAL A 75 22.36 15.37 -13.14
N LEU A 76 21.79 14.70 -14.15
CA LEU A 76 22.29 14.78 -15.52
C LEU A 76 22.05 16.16 -16.16
N PRO A 77 23.09 16.80 -16.73
CA PRO A 77 22.95 18.15 -17.25
C PRO A 77 22.10 18.23 -18.53
N TRP A 78 22.04 17.17 -19.32
CA TRP A 78 21.30 17.13 -20.59
C TRP A 78 19.77 16.97 -20.46
N THR A 79 19.26 16.79 -19.26
CA THR A 79 17.81 16.64 -19.05
C THR A 79 17.04 17.95 -19.18
N HIS A 80 17.74 19.08 -19.34
CA HIS A 80 17.17 20.43 -19.43
C HIS A 80 16.15 20.75 -18.32
N ALA A 81 16.18 19.99 -17.22
CA ALA A 81 15.32 20.21 -16.08
C ALA A 81 15.77 21.47 -15.33
N ASP A 82 14.82 22.32 -15.00
CA ASP A 82 15.05 23.48 -14.15
C ASP A 82 15.40 23.07 -12.71
N LEU A 83 15.90 24.01 -11.92
CA LEU A 83 16.33 23.74 -10.55
C LEU A 83 15.18 23.16 -9.68
N THR A 84 13.97 23.65 -9.87
CA THR A 84 12.78 23.18 -9.14
C THR A 84 12.50 21.71 -9.45
N SER A 85 12.47 21.34 -10.73
CA SER A 85 12.26 19.97 -11.16
C SER A 85 13.34 19.03 -10.66
N ARG A 86 14.62 19.47 -10.67
CA ARG A 86 15.72 18.68 -10.09
C ARG A 86 15.55 18.47 -8.60
N ALA A 87 15.22 19.52 -7.84
CA ALA A 87 14.98 19.42 -6.41
C ALA A 87 13.82 18.46 -6.09
N VAL A 88 12.73 18.56 -6.85
CA VAL A 88 11.55 17.67 -6.69
C VAL A 88 11.91 16.22 -6.96
N LEU A 89 12.70 15.94 -8.01
CA LEU A 89 13.16 14.57 -8.32
C LEU A 89 14.06 14.00 -7.22
N VAL A 90 14.97 14.82 -6.66
CA VAL A 90 15.79 14.40 -5.50
C VAL A 90 14.94 14.07 -4.29
N VAL A 91 13.97 14.93 -3.97
CA VAL A 91 13.03 14.69 -2.85
C VAL A 91 12.21 13.43 -3.10
N ALA A 92 11.71 13.23 -4.32
CA ALA A 92 10.97 12.02 -4.68
C ALA A 92 11.81 10.75 -4.52
N ALA A 93 13.07 10.78 -4.97
CA ALA A 93 13.99 9.66 -4.80
C ALA A 93 14.27 9.37 -3.32
N ALA A 94 14.47 10.41 -2.50
CA ALA A 94 14.68 10.26 -1.06
C ALA A 94 13.45 9.68 -0.36
N LEU A 95 12.25 10.12 -0.72
CA LEU A 95 10.99 9.59 -0.19
C LEU A 95 10.78 8.13 -0.61
N LEU A 96 11.00 7.76 -1.88
CA LEU A 96 10.98 6.37 -2.33
C LEU A 96 11.99 5.53 -1.55
N GLY A 97 13.22 5.99 -1.41
CA GLY A 97 14.25 5.32 -0.62
C GLY A 97 13.80 5.08 0.83
N LEU A 98 13.21 6.08 1.47
CA LEU A 98 12.67 5.96 2.82
C LEU A 98 11.51 4.95 2.89
N LEU A 99 10.61 4.97 1.91
CA LEU A 99 9.52 4.01 1.80
C LEU A 99 10.05 2.58 1.65
N ILE A 100 11.05 2.36 0.80
CA ILE A 100 11.70 1.06 0.60
C ILE A 100 12.31 0.54 1.90
N LEU A 101 13.00 1.40 2.66
CA LEU A 101 13.65 1.02 3.92
C LEU A 101 12.67 0.73 5.06
N ARG A 102 11.50 1.38 5.05
CA ARG A 102 10.51 1.28 6.13
C ARG A 102 9.39 0.27 5.88
N SER A 103 9.27 -0.25 4.67
CA SER A 103 8.15 -1.09 4.25
C SER A 103 8.44 -2.58 4.32
N ASP A 104 7.42 -3.34 4.68
CA ASP A 104 7.45 -4.78 4.70
C ASP A 104 6.97 -5.33 3.34
N TYR A 105 7.91 -5.87 2.58
CA TYR A 105 7.69 -6.51 1.28
C TYR A 105 7.51 -8.03 1.38
N ALA A 106 7.38 -8.57 2.59
CA ALA A 106 7.19 -10.00 2.74
C ALA A 106 5.98 -10.48 1.93
N PRO A 107 6.09 -11.63 1.23
CA PRO A 107 4.96 -12.24 0.58
C PRO A 107 3.85 -12.49 1.59
N LYS A 108 2.60 -12.31 1.17
CA LYS A 108 1.48 -12.71 2.03
C LYS A 108 1.62 -14.20 2.35
N PRO A 109 1.47 -14.59 3.63
CA PRO A 109 1.43 -16.01 3.95
C PRO A 109 0.32 -16.66 3.12
N VAL A 110 0.67 -17.73 2.42
CA VAL A 110 -0.31 -18.55 1.70
C VAL A 110 -1.26 -19.09 2.76
N ARG A 111 -2.49 -18.61 2.78
CA ARG A 111 -3.52 -19.21 3.62
C ARG A 111 -3.76 -20.60 3.07
N GLU A 112 -3.35 -21.59 3.84
CA GLU A 112 -3.75 -22.97 3.52
C GLU A 112 -5.27 -23.03 3.40
N PRO A 113 -5.78 -23.73 2.38
CA PRO A 113 -7.21 -23.93 2.24
C PRO A 113 -7.74 -24.52 3.56
N ARG A 114 -8.63 -23.81 4.24
CA ARG A 114 -9.26 -24.34 5.45
C ARG A 114 -9.89 -25.67 5.13
N SER A 115 -9.56 -26.67 5.92
CA SER A 115 -10.19 -27.98 5.78
C SER A 115 -11.70 -27.86 6.08
N ARG A 116 -12.52 -28.74 5.54
CA ARG A 116 -13.95 -28.79 5.89
C ARG A 116 -14.15 -28.94 7.41
N GLY A 117 -13.21 -29.63 8.07
CA GLY A 117 -13.20 -29.78 9.52
C GLY A 117 -13.04 -28.44 10.26
N ASP A 118 -12.07 -27.61 9.82
CA ASP A 118 -11.83 -26.29 10.42
C ASP A 118 -13.03 -25.35 10.28
N VAL A 119 -13.70 -25.42 9.11
CA VAL A 119 -14.91 -24.61 8.86
C VAL A 119 -16.07 -25.08 9.76
N ALA A 120 -16.27 -26.38 9.90
CA ALA A 120 -17.30 -26.94 10.76
C ALA A 120 -17.04 -26.61 12.24
N GLU A 121 -15.79 -26.66 12.69
CA GLU A 121 -15.40 -26.29 14.05
C GLU A 121 -15.63 -24.80 14.33
N ASP A 122 -15.24 -23.91 13.40
CA ASP A 122 -15.47 -22.46 13.52
C ASP A 122 -16.98 -22.11 13.55
N LEU A 123 -17.79 -22.80 12.74
CA LEU A 123 -19.24 -22.67 12.76
C LEU A 123 -19.82 -23.15 14.10
N GLY A 124 -19.37 -24.30 14.60
CA GLY A 124 -19.78 -24.83 15.89
C GLY A 124 -19.44 -23.89 17.05
N ARG A 125 -18.22 -23.34 17.07
CA ARG A 125 -17.81 -22.35 18.09
C ARG A 125 -18.61 -21.06 18.00
N SER A 126 -18.95 -20.61 16.79
CA SER A 126 -19.73 -19.39 16.57
C SER A 126 -21.18 -19.58 17.01
N ALA A 127 -21.80 -20.70 16.65
CA ALA A 127 -23.12 -21.07 17.08
C ALA A 127 -23.20 -21.24 18.61
N GLY A 128 -22.23 -21.93 19.21
CA GLY A 128 -22.14 -22.09 20.66
C GLY A 128 -22.05 -20.76 21.41
N ARG A 129 -21.28 -19.80 20.89
CA ARG A 129 -21.20 -18.44 21.47
C ARG A 129 -22.51 -17.68 21.39
N LEU A 130 -23.24 -17.80 20.28
CA LEU A 130 -24.57 -17.18 20.13
C LEU A 130 -25.59 -17.76 21.10
N VAL A 131 -25.66 -19.08 21.16
CA VAL A 131 -26.55 -19.78 22.10
C VAL A 131 -26.19 -19.43 23.55
N GLY A 132 -24.91 -19.47 23.90
CA GLY A 132 -24.44 -19.11 25.26
C GLY A 132 -24.81 -17.69 25.67
N ARG A 133 -24.71 -16.72 24.74
CA ARG A 133 -25.15 -15.35 25.00
C ARG A 133 -26.66 -15.23 25.20
N SER A 134 -27.44 -15.93 24.39
CA SER A 134 -28.90 -15.93 24.48
C SER A 134 -29.37 -16.55 25.80
N VAL A 135 -28.80 -17.67 26.20
CA VAL A 135 -29.09 -18.33 27.48
C VAL A 135 -28.71 -17.44 28.66
N LYS A 136 -27.56 -16.82 28.62
CA LYS A 136 -27.13 -15.87 29.66
C LYS A 136 -28.10 -14.69 29.76
N ALA A 137 -28.45 -14.06 28.64
CA ALA A 137 -29.38 -12.94 28.61
C ALA A 137 -30.77 -13.30 29.16
N TYR A 138 -31.25 -14.52 28.85
CA TYR A 138 -32.52 -15.05 29.39
C TYR A 138 -32.44 -15.28 30.92
N ARG A 139 -31.35 -15.85 31.40
CA ARG A 139 -31.08 -16.09 32.82
C ARG A 139 -31.03 -14.78 33.61
N ASP A 140 -30.28 -13.80 33.10
CA ASP A 140 -30.10 -12.50 33.74
C ASP A 140 -31.43 -11.74 33.86
N ARG A 141 -32.37 -11.87 32.89
CA ARG A 141 -33.72 -11.32 32.96
C ARG A 141 -34.59 -11.99 34.01
N ARG A 142 -34.36 -13.28 34.27
CA ARG A 142 -35.17 -14.06 35.20
C ARG A 142 -34.71 -13.94 36.66
N THR A 143 -33.44 -13.60 36.87
CA THR A 143 -32.82 -13.47 38.20
C THR A 143 -32.53 -12.02 38.56
N GLY A 144 -32.99 -11.06 37.77
CA GLY A 144 -32.93 -9.65 38.10
C GLY A 144 -33.67 -9.33 39.41
N PRO A 145 -33.18 -8.34 40.19
CA PRO A 145 -33.83 -8.01 41.47
C PRO A 145 -35.30 -7.61 41.25
N PRO A 146 -36.23 -8.07 42.14
CA PRO A 146 -37.59 -7.57 42.13
C PRO A 146 -37.57 -6.06 42.39
N GLY A 147 -38.16 -5.26 41.49
CA GLY A 147 -38.31 -3.83 41.61
C GLY A 147 -39.17 -3.41 42.78
#